data_c7c4429b451877f9cd1a5af564afd3b5
#
_entry.id   c7c4429b451877f9cd1a5af564afd3b5
#
_cell.length_a   1.000
_cell.length_b   1.000
_cell.length_c   1.000
_cell.angle_alpha   90.00
_cell.angle_beta   90.00
_cell.angle_gamma   90.00
#
_symmetry.space_group_name_H-M   'P 1'
#
loop_
_entity.id
_entity.type
_entity.pdbx_description
1 polymer ?
#
loop_
_entity_poly.entity_id
_entity_poly.type
_entity_poly.pdbx_seq_one_letter_code
_entity_poly.pdbx_strand_id
1 'polypeptide(L)'
;MTTRMIAVGSAAATVLAGMVVPACSSTPTTTSPGAAISTSAGSDPLASAAPTDYTTVLIQGSDITTTPPNVFTPVEPPVQNPDGMPGAAVVFKNQDDSNRIGDTVLILTDAGAAANAMNGSVASLGNTVTGGNPQPISVGNGGTMVAGTSPDKSKVVTVLLFTDGKAFVTLEFDGAPSDVVPTDYALGVAQQQDAAVKNKLPS
;
A
#
# COMPACT_ATOMS: atom_id res chain seq x y z
N MET A 1 4.27 -21.54 -34.61
CA MET A 1 3.64 -20.42 -33.87
C MET A 1 2.89 -21.03 -32.70
N THR A 2 3.50 -21.01 -31.53
CA THR A 2 2.92 -21.63 -30.32
C THR A 2 2.73 -20.50 -29.29
N THR A 3 1.48 -20.06 -29.14
CA THR A 3 1.07 -19.03 -28.18
C THR A 3 1.18 -19.61 -26.77
N ARG A 4 2.10 -19.14 -25.96
CA ARG A 4 2.15 -19.43 -24.52
C ARG A 4 1.34 -18.38 -23.78
N MET A 5 0.20 -18.81 -23.22
CA MET A 5 -0.54 -18.04 -22.23
C MET A 5 0.28 -17.98 -20.93
N ILE A 6 0.59 -16.77 -20.50
CA ILE A 6 1.20 -16.52 -19.18
C ILE A 6 0.01 -16.34 -18.24
N ALA A 7 -0.17 -17.29 -17.35
CA ALA A 7 -1.11 -17.19 -16.25
C ALA A 7 -0.52 -16.27 -15.17
N VAL A 8 -1.14 -15.12 -14.98
CA VAL A 8 -0.87 -14.24 -13.83
C VAL A 8 -1.56 -14.89 -12.63
N GLY A 9 -0.76 -15.45 -11.74
CA GLY A 9 -1.25 -16.05 -10.50
C GLY A 9 -1.64 -14.98 -9.49
N SER A 10 -2.94 -14.70 -9.36
CA SER A 10 -3.49 -13.89 -8.27
C SER A 10 -3.43 -14.71 -6.99
N ALA A 11 -2.62 -14.32 -6.03
CA ALA A 11 -2.67 -14.83 -4.67
C ALA A 11 -3.82 -14.13 -3.92
N ALA A 12 -4.98 -14.76 -3.89
CA ALA A 12 -6.10 -14.32 -3.08
C ALA A 12 -5.86 -14.69 -1.61
N ALA A 13 -5.58 -13.69 -0.78
CA ALA A 13 -5.58 -13.84 0.67
C ALA A 13 -7.01 -13.83 1.20
N THR A 14 -7.57 -15.01 1.49
CA THR A 14 -8.89 -15.15 2.10
C THR A 14 -8.79 -14.94 3.61
N VAL A 15 -9.18 -13.77 4.10
CA VAL A 15 -9.38 -13.52 5.54
C VAL A 15 -10.83 -13.83 5.91
N LEU A 16 -11.07 -14.93 6.59
CA LEU A 16 -12.33 -15.28 7.22
C LEU A 16 -12.41 -14.61 8.61
N ALA A 17 -13.13 -13.50 8.70
CA ALA A 17 -13.53 -12.90 9.97
C ALA A 17 -14.94 -13.37 10.34
N GLY A 18 -15.04 -14.31 11.27
CA GLY A 18 -16.30 -14.69 11.91
C GLY A 18 -16.68 -13.68 13.00
N MET A 19 -17.76 -12.92 12.80
CA MET A 19 -18.37 -12.10 13.85
C MET A 19 -19.59 -12.82 14.42
N VAL A 20 -19.48 -13.17 15.70
CA VAL A 20 -20.62 -13.59 16.54
C VAL A 20 -21.21 -12.33 17.18
N VAL A 21 -22.47 -12.04 16.90
CA VAL A 21 -23.22 -10.94 17.51
C VAL A 21 -24.13 -11.50 18.60
N PRO A 22 -24.06 -11.09 19.88
CA PRO A 22 -25.11 -11.36 20.84
C PRO A 22 -26.20 -10.28 20.76
N ALA A 23 -27.41 -10.70 20.48
CA ALA A 23 -28.62 -9.90 20.59
C ALA A 23 -28.98 -9.67 22.04
N CYS A 24 -29.17 -8.44 22.49
CA CYS A 24 -29.89 -8.10 23.70
C CYS A 24 -31.12 -7.27 23.35
N SER A 25 -32.27 -7.91 23.57
CA SER A 25 -33.60 -7.28 23.54
C SER A 25 -33.82 -6.48 24.82
N SER A 26 -34.37 -5.27 24.72
CA SER A 26 -35.15 -4.67 25.79
C SER A 26 -36.20 -3.72 25.23
N THR A 27 -37.42 -3.96 25.68
CA THR A 27 -38.71 -3.39 25.36
C THR A 27 -38.89 -1.93 25.85
N PRO A 28 -39.87 -1.21 25.31
CA PRO A 28 -40.02 0.25 25.50
C PRO A 28 -40.90 0.58 26.73
N THR A 29 -40.65 1.73 27.36
CA THR A 29 -41.59 2.39 28.25
C THR A 29 -41.80 3.84 27.79
N THR A 30 -43.03 4.13 27.51
CA THR A 30 -43.65 5.42 27.17
C THR A 30 -43.60 6.40 28.34
N THR A 31 -43.30 7.65 28.12
CA THR A 31 -44.01 8.83 28.64
C THR A 31 -43.48 10.13 28.07
N SER A 32 -44.33 10.92 27.45
CA SER A 32 -44.19 12.36 27.02
C SER A 32 -44.78 13.26 28.17
N PRO A 33 -44.65 14.61 28.20
CA PRO A 33 -44.21 15.59 27.20
C PRO A 33 -43.30 16.75 27.68
N GLY A 34 -42.72 17.46 26.74
CA GLY A 34 -42.55 18.90 26.83
C GLY A 34 -41.21 19.45 27.30
N ALA A 35 -40.38 19.91 26.33
CA ALA A 35 -39.68 21.19 26.39
C ALA A 35 -38.98 21.46 25.07
N ALA A 36 -39.23 22.59 24.49
CA ALA A 36 -38.55 23.13 23.32
C ALA A 36 -37.06 23.37 23.67
N ILE A 37 -36.14 22.75 22.94
CA ILE A 37 -34.73 23.07 23.03
C ILE A 37 -34.30 23.61 21.66
N SER A 38 -33.79 24.82 21.70
CA SER A 38 -33.17 25.53 20.60
C SER A 38 -32.07 24.69 19.97
N THR A 39 -32.23 24.35 18.70
CA THR A 39 -31.15 23.76 17.89
C THR A 39 -30.10 24.83 17.63
N SER A 40 -29.05 24.88 18.43
CA SER A 40 -27.77 25.43 17.99
C SER A 40 -27.28 24.53 16.85
N ALA A 41 -27.32 25.00 15.62
CA ALA A 41 -26.58 24.43 14.52
C ALA A 41 -25.08 24.61 14.83
N GLY A 42 -24.50 23.63 15.48
CA GLY A 42 -23.04 23.47 15.50
C GLY A 42 -22.62 23.21 14.07
N SER A 43 -21.91 24.17 13.47
CA SER A 43 -21.19 23.95 12.24
C SER A 43 -20.09 22.93 12.57
N ASP A 44 -20.31 21.67 12.24
CA ASP A 44 -19.24 20.68 12.23
C ASP A 44 -18.14 21.24 11.30
N PRO A 45 -16.86 21.28 11.76
CA PRO A 45 -15.77 21.60 10.84
C PRO A 45 -15.84 20.55 9.72
N LEU A 46 -15.91 21.02 8.48
CA LEU A 46 -15.87 20.17 7.29
C LEU A 46 -14.75 19.16 7.50
N ALA A 47 -15.12 17.92 7.77
CA ALA A 47 -14.21 16.81 7.62
C ALA A 47 -13.73 16.89 6.16
N SER A 48 -12.43 17.15 5.99
CA SER A 48 -11.80 17.19 4.67
C SER A 48 -12.15 15.86 3.99
N ALA A 49 -12.99 15.93 2.95
CA ALA A 49 -13.39 14.72 2.24
C ALA A 49 -12.12 14.03 1.74
N ALA A 50 -11.97 12.75 2.06
CA ALA A 50 -10.86 11.95 1.55
C ALA A 50 -10.82 12.07 0.02
N PRO A 51 -9.65 12.17 -0.62
CA PRO A 51 -9.56 12.29 -2.06
C PRO A 51 -10.30 11.13 -2.71
N THR A 52 -11.18 11.43 -3.66
CA THR A 52 -11.94 10.42 -4.39
C THR A 52 -11.02 9.65 -5.36
N ASP A 53 -9.87 10.24 -5.69
CA ASP A 53 -8.85 9.67 -6.58
C ASP A 53 -7.54 9.49 -5.82
N TYR A 54 -7.28 8.25 -5.42
CA TYR A 54 -6.05 7.88 -4.72
C TYR A 54 -4.84 7.71 -5.66
N THR A 55 -5.01 7.72 -6.97
CA THR A 55 -3.86 7.59 -7.89
C THR A 55 -2.89 8.75 -7.76
N THR A 56 -3.35 9.88 -7.24
CA THR A 56 -2.52 11.07 -6.98
C THR A 56 -1.51 10.89 -5.86
N VAL A 57 -1.66 9.88 -4.98
CA VAL A 57 -0.70 9.61 -3.89
C VAL A 57 0.48 8.75 -4.34
N LEU A 58 0.42 8.18 -5.55
CA LEU A 58 1.52 7.39 -6.10
C LEU A 58 2.62 8.31 -6.63
N ILE A 59 3.87 7.84 -6.57
CA ILE A 59 4.99 8.48 -7.29
C ILE A 59 4.77 8.39 -8.79
N GLN A 60 5.47 9.24 -9.52
CA GLN A 60 5.52 9.19 -10.98
C GLN A 60 6.81 8.52 -11.43
N GLY A 61 6.83 7.97 -12.65
CA GLY A 61 8.05 7.40 -13.21
C GLY A 61 9.23 8.37 -13.26
N SER A 62 8.95 9.68 -13.38
CA SER A 62 9.95 10.76 -13.30
C SER A 62 10.58 10.94 -11.93
N ASP A 63 9.93 10.50 -10.86
CA ASP A 63 10.42 10.58 -9.48
C ASP A 63 11.39 9.44 -9.17
N ILE A 64 11.37 8.39 -10.00
CA ILE A 64 12.24 7.22 -9.90
C ILE A 64 13.57 7.56 -10.60
N THR A 65 14.56 8.01 -9.82
CA THR A 65 15.87 8.40 -10.36
C THR A 65 16.90 7.31 -10.19
N THR A 66 17.67 7.03 -11.24
CA THR A 66 18.78 6.06 -11.24
C THR A 66 20.07 6.71 -11.71
N THR A 67 21.21 6.09 -11.41
CA THR A 67 22.53 6.47 -11.91
C THR A 67 23.21 5.22 -12.51
N PRO A 68 23.39 5.14 -13.83
CA PRO A 68 23.03 6.11 -14.89
C PRO A 68 21.51 6.28 -15.02
N PRO A 69 21.06 7.39 -15.61
CA PRO A 69 19.63 7.66 -15.75
C PRO A 69 18.92 6.54 -16.50
N ASN A 70 17.92 5.96 -15.87
CA ASN A 70 17.02 4.98 -16.45
C ASN A 70 15.60 5.54 -16.38
N VAL A 71 14.85 5.44 -17.44
CA VAL A 71 13.49 5.97 -17.51
C VAL A 71 12.51 4.87 -17.14
N PHE A 72 11.75 5.10 -16.10
CA PHE A 72 10.65 4.22 -15.69
C PHE A 72 9.33 4.74 -16.22
N THR A 73 8.52 3.86 -16.78
CA THR A 73 7.19 4.17 -17.29
C THR A 73 6.18 3.19 -16.72
N PRO A 74 4.94 3.60 -16.44
CA PRO A 74 3.89 2.67 -16.04
C PRO A 74 3.69 1.58 -17.11
N VAL A 75 3.54 0.33 -16.68
CA VAL A 75 3.19 -0.79 -17.55
C VAL A 75 1.76 -0.65 -18.04
N GLU A 76 0.86 -0.25 -17.13
CA GLU A 76 -0.55 0.05 -17.34
C GLU A 76 -0.93 1.30 -16.54
N PRO A 77 -2.06 1.95 -16.85
CA PRO A 77 -2.55 3.05 -16.01
C PRO A 77 -2.70 2.62 -14.54
N PRO A 78 -2.47 3.52 -13.57
CA PRO A 78 -2.66 3.22 -12.17
C PRO A 78 -4.05 2.65 -11.87
N VAL A 79 -4.12 1.65 -11.01
CA VAL A 79 -5.36 1.03 -10.55
C VAL A 79 -5.80 1.72 -9.27
N GLN A 80 -7.05 2.19 -9.26
CA GLN A 80 -7.67 2.73 -8.05
C GLN A 80 -8.40 1.62 -7.30
N ASN A 81 -8.33 1.69 -5.97
CA ASN A 81 -8.95 0.73 -5.05
C ASN A 81 -8.55 -0.73 -5.37
N PRO A 82 -7.24 -1.06 -5.35
CA PRO A 82 -6.78 -2.43 -5.61
C PRO A 82 -7.46 -3.40 -4.63
N ASP A 83 -7.92 -4.54 -5.16
CA ASP A 83 -8.66 -5.57 -4.42
C ASP A 83 -9.89 -5.03 -3.65
N GLY A 84 -10.46 -3.91 -4.08
CA GLY A 84 -11.60 -3.25 -3.44
C GLY A 84 -11.23 -2.47 -2.16
N MET A 85 -9.97 -2.34 -1.83
CA MET A 85 -9.49 -1.55 -0.69
C MET A 85 -9.22 -0.10 -1.11
N PRO A 86 -9.58 0.91 -0.29
CA PRO A 86 -9.23 2.29 -0.57
C PRO A 86 -7.72 2.45 -0.79
N GLY A 87 -7.32 3.05 -1.90
CA GLY A 87 -5.91 3.19 -2.25
C GLY A 87 -5.65 3.22 -3.75
N ALA A 88 -4.40 3.08 -4.12
CA ALA A 88 -3.99 2.99 -5.51
C ALA A 88 -2.76 2.09 -5.67
N ALA A 89 -2.58 1.55 -6.88
CA ALA A 89 -1.42 0.76 -7.24
C ALA A 89 -0.96 1.04 -8.67
N VAL A 90 0.33 0.93 -8.91
CA VAL A 90 0.95 1.03 -10.23
C VAL A 90 2.16 0.12 -10.31
N VAL A 91 2.46 -0.38 -11.51
CA VAL A 91 3.71 -1.08 -11.80
C VAL A 91 4.46 -0.28 -12.86
N PHE A 92 5.70 0.08 -12.55
CA PHE A 92 6.62 0.70 -13.49
C PHE A 92 7.56 -0.34 -14.06
N LYS A 93 8.08 -0.06 -15.26
CA LYS A 93 9.19 -0.80 -15.87
C LYS A 93 10.20 0.16 -16.47
N ASN A 94 11.46 -0.28 -16.53
CA ASN A 94 12.47 0.42 -17.30
C ASN A 94 12.35 0.11 -18.81
N GLN A 95 13.18 0.74 -19.64
CA GLN A 95 13.06 0.69 -21.11
C GLN A 95 13.17 -0.72 -21.69
N ASP A 96 14.02 -1.56 -21.14
CA ASP A 96 14.28 -2.93 -21.63
C ASP A 96 13.48 -3.99 -20.86
N ASP A 97 12.60 -3.56 -19.93
CA ASP A 97 11.76 -4.43 -19.09
C ASP A 97 12.57 -5.41 -18.21
N SER A 98 13.83 -5.10 -17.94
CA SER A 98 14.69 -5.90 -17.06
C SER A 98 14.42 -5.63 -15.57
N ASN A 99 13.92 -4.45 -15.25
CA ASN A 99 13.59 -4.02 -13.90
C ASN A 99 12.15 -3.50 -13.81
N ARG A 100 11.45 -3.89 -12.76
CA ARG A 100 10.09 -3.43 -12.45
C ARG A 100 10.01 -2.93 -11.02
N ILE A 101 9.12 -1.96 -10.79
CA ILE A 101 8.83 -1.42 -9.47
C ILE A 101 7.31 -1.41 -9.32
N GLY A 102 6.80 -2.22 -8.40
CA GLY A 102 5.42 -2.16 -7.94
C GLY A 102 5.30 -1.15 -6.82
N ASP A 103 4.34 -0.25 -6.90
CA ASP A 103 3.99 0.72 -5.87
C ASP A 103 2.51 0.56 -5.54
N THR A 104 2.22 0.27 -4.27
CA THR A 104 0.86 0.11 -3.75
C THR A 104 0.72 0.91 -2.48
N VAL A 105 -0.27 1.80 -2.46
CA VAL A 105 -0.66 2.60 -1.29
C VAL A 105 -2.08 2.24 -0.90
N LEU A 106 -2.27 1.68 0.29
CA LEU A 106 -3.58 1.41 0.88
C LEU A 106 -3.90 2.46 1.95
N ILE A 107 -5.13 2.94 1.95
CA ILE A 107 -5.62 3.93 2.91
C ILE A 107 -6.54 3.23 3.90
N LEU A 108 -6.05 3.05 5.10
CA LEU A 108 -6.76 2.36 6.17
C LEU A 108 -7.60 3.37 6.99
N THR A 109 -8.36 2.87 7.94
CA THR A 109 -9.23 3.69 8.80
C THR A 109 -8.43 4.63 9.70
N ASP A 110 -7.29 4.18 10.18
CA ASP A 110 -6.40 4.90 11.09
C ASP A 110 -4.97 4.34 11.05
N ALA A 111 -4.05 4.99 11.77
CA ALA A 111 -2.64 4.60 11.83
C ALA A 111 -2.43 3.21 12.48
N GLY A 112 -3.29 2.83 13.42
CA GLY A 112 -3.23 1.50 14.05
C GLY A 112 -3.60 0.41 13.06
N ALA A 113 -4.62 0.63 12.23
CA ALA A 113 -5.00 -0.28 11.15
C ALA A 113 -3.88 -0.40 10.11
N ALA A 114 -3.22 0.72 9.74
CA ALA A 114 -2.07 0.71 8.83
C ALA A 114 -0.90 -0.10 9.40
N ALA A 115 -0.56 0.09 10.67
CA ALA A 115 0.49 -0.68 11.34
C ALA A 115 0.16 -2.18 11.40
N ASN A 116 -1.09 -2.54 11.66
CA ASN A 116 -1.55 -3.93 11.67
C ASN A 116 -1.45 -4.57 10.27
N ALA A 117 -1.84 -3.83 9.22
CA ALA A 117 -1.72 -4.29 7.83
C ALA A 117 -0.24 -4.53 7.47
N MET A 118 0.65 -3.61 7.82
CA MET A 118 2.10 -3.76 7.63
C MET A 118 2.63 -5.01 8.35
N ASN A 119 2.28 -5.21 9.62
CA ASN A 119 2.72 -6.38 10.39
C ASN A 119 2.23 -7.69 9.78
N GLY A 120 0.99 -7.74 9.29
CA GLY A 120 0.45 -8.87 8.56
C GLY A 120 1.22 -9.17 7.27
N SER A 121 1.57 -8.12 6.52
CA SER A 121 2.39 -8.24 5.31
C SER A 121 3.81 -8.70 5.61
N VAL A 122 4.45 -8.19 6.67
CA VAL A 122 5.77 -8.67 7.14
C VAL A 122 5.74 -10.18 7.43
N ALA A 123 4.69 -10.67 8.08
CA ALA A 123 4.55 -12.09 8.40
C ALA A 123 4.40 -12.98 7.14
N SER A 124 3.92 -12.42 6.04
CA SER A 124 3.71 -13.13 4.76
C SER A 124 4.82 -12.90 3.71
N LEU A 125 5.83 -12.08 4.02
CA LEU A 125 6.93 -11.77 3.08
C LEU A 125 7.64 -13.00 2.50
N GLY A 126 7.72 -14.09 3.25
CA GLY A 126 8.29 -15.36 2.78
C GLY A 126 7.60 -15.97 1.55
N ASN A 127 6.38 -15.53 1.22
CA ASN A 127 5.67 -15.93 0.01
C ASN A 127 6.15 -15.16 -1.25
N THR A 128 6.76 -14.00 -1.06
CA THR A 128 7.27 -13.13 -2.13
C THR A 128 8.78 -13.15 -2.22
N VAL A 129 9.48 -13.16 -1.06
CA VAL A 129 10.94 -13.07 -0.99
C VAL A 129 11.49 -14.24 -0.19
N THR A 130 12.47 -14.94 -0.75
CA THR A 130 13.20 -16.03 -0.08
C THR A 130 14.68 -15.66 0.09
N GLY A 131 15.31 -16.16 1.16
CA GLY A 131 16.75 -16.01 1.41
C GLY A 131 17.17 -14.67 2.03
N GLY A 132 16.23 -13.74 2.27
CA GLY A 132 16.49 -12.46 2.93
C GLY A 132 16.00 -12.44 4.38
N ASN A 133 16.57 -11.53 5.18
CA ASN A 133 16.07 -11.22 6.51
C ASN A 133 15.46 -9.80 6.53
N PRO A 134 14.27 -9.61 7.09
CA PRO A 134 13.69 -8.28 7.27
C PRO A 134 14.60 -7.38 8.10
N GLN A 135 14.84 -6.17 7.63
CA GLN A 135 15.63 -5.13 8.29
C GLN A 135 14.73 -3.90 8.53
N PRO A 136 14.80 -3.27 9.71
CA PRO A 136 14.05 -2.04 9.96
C PRO A 136 14.58 -0.90 9.09
N ILE A 137 13.66 -0.02 8.62
CA ILE A 137 13.99 1.19 7.87
C ILE A 137 13.32 2.41 8.52
N SER A 138 13.93 3.59 8.33
CA SER A 138 13.43 4.88 8.84
C SER A 138 12.76 5.65 7.69
N VAL A 139 11.61 5.16 7.21
CA VAL A 139 10.76 5.85 6.23
C VAL A 139 9.36 5.95 6.82
N GLY A 140 8.69 7.08 6.64
CA GLY A 140 7.39 7.35 7.24
C GLY A 140 7.39 7.24 8.77
N ASN A 141 6.43 6.53 9.32
CA ASN A 141 6.37 6.20 10.76
C ASN A 141 7.21 4.96 11.14
N GLY A 142 8.03 4.48 10.21
CA GLY A 142 8.86 3.29 10.32
C GLY A 142 8.39 2.18 9.38
N GLY A 143 9.30 1.27 9.06
CA GLY A 143 9.00 0.19 8.12
C GLY A 143 10.02 -0.93 8.16
N THR A 144 9.92 -1.80 7.17
CA THR A 144 10.77 -2.99 7.02
C THR A 144 11.16 -3.14 5.55
N MET A 145 12.41 -3.48 5.31
CA MET A 145 12.93 -3.88 3.99
C MET A 145 13.44 -5.31 4.05
N VAL A 146 13.17 -6.09 3.00
CA VAL A 146 13.78 -7.40 2.79
C VAL A 146 14.26 -7.50 1.35
N ALA A 147 15.47 -8.02 1.15
CA ALA A 147 16.03 -8.29 -0.15
C ALA A 147 16.40 -9.77 -0.25
N GLY A 148 16.09 -10.40 -1.36
CA GLY A 148 16.34 -11.81 -1.61
C GLY A 148 16.02 -12.18 -3.05
N THR A 149 15.43 -13.35 -3.23
CA THR A 149 14.99 -13.84 -4.55
C THR A 149 13.52 -14.23 -4.51
N SER A 150 12.86 -14.22 -5.66
CA SER A 150 11.54 -14.84 -5.81
C SER A 150 11.58 -16.33 -5.40
N PRO A 151 10.45 -16.93 -5.00
CA PRO A 151 10.40 -18.33 -4.60
C PRO A 151 10.91 -19.31 -5.66
N ASP A 152 10.71 -19.01 -6.94
CA ASP A 152 11.20 -19.78 -8.09
C ASP A 152 12.63 -19.42 -8.50
N LYS A 153 13.26 -18.45 -7.79
CA LYS A 153 14.62 -17.93 -8.05
C LYS A 153 14.84 -17.33 -9.43
N SER A 154 13.76 -16.96 -10.13
CA SER A 154 13.83 -16.36 -11.46
C SER A 154 14.24 -14.89 -11.44
N LYS A 155 14.09 -14.20 -10.27
CA LYS A 155 14.37 -12.79 -10.08
C LYS A 155 15.07 -12.55 -8.74
N VAL A 156 15.78 -11.42 -8.63
CA VAL A 156 16.00 -10.77 -7.33
C VAL A 156 14.78 -9.93 -7.00
N VAL A 157 14.42 -9.91 -5.73
CA VAL A 157 13.25 -9.16 -5.24
C VAL A 157 13.67 -8.39 -3.99
N THR A 158 13.34 -7.10 -3.97
CA THR A 158 13.46 -6.28 -2.77
C THR A 158 12.09 -5.69 -2.45
N VAL A 159 11.60 -5.93 -1.25
CA VAL A 159 10.32 -5.38 -0.78
C VAL A 159 10.57 -4.40 0.36
N LEU A 160 9.95 -3.22 0.27
CA LEU A 160 9.87 -2.25 1.35
C LEU A 160 8.41 -2.09 1.75
N LEU A 161 8.18 -2.14 3.05
CA LEU A 161 6.89 -1.93 3.68
C LEU A 161 7.04 -0.80 4.69
N PHE A 162 6.19 0.22 4.62
CA PHE A 162 6.20 1.28 5.63
C PHE A 162 4.79 1.88 5.80
N THR A 163 4.63 2.66 6.88
CA THR A 163 3.38 3.38 7.13
C THR A 163 3.63 4.87 7.27
N ASP A 164 2.65 5.68 6.85
CA ASP A 164 2.58 7.10 7.20
C ASP A 164 1.13 7.49 7.50
N GLY A 165 0.88 7.86 8.77
CA GLY A 165 -0.48 8.05 9.26
C GLY A 165 -1.34 6.81 9.00
N LYS A 166 -2.45 6.97 8.28
CA LYS A 166 -3.36 5.89 7.87
C LYS A 166 -2.96 5.19 6.57
N ALA A 167 -1.88 5.62 5.92
CA ALA A 167 -1.38 4.97 4.72
C ALA A 167 -0.47 3.78 5.06
N PHE A 168 -0.66 2.68 4.37
CA PHE A 168 0.26 1.56 4.32
C PHE A 168 0.79 1.44 2.89
N VAL A 169 2.10 1.46 2.76
CA VAL A 169 2.82 1.46 1.47
C VAL A 169 3.61 0.17 1.31
N THR A 170 3.51 -0.40 0.13
CA THR A 170 4.34 -1.52 -0.34
C THR A 170 5.05 -1.11 -1.61
N LEU A 171 6.38 -1.18 -1.60
CA LEU A 171 7.22 -1.08 -2.78
C LEU A 171 7.90 -2.41 -3.04
N GLU A 172 7.76 -2.95 -4.24
CA GLU A 172 8.39 -4.18 -4.68
C GLU A 172 9.28 -3.90 -5.90
N PHE A 173 10.55 -4.23 -5.78
CA PHE A 173 11.56 -4.07 -6.82
C PHE A 173 11.94 -5.45 -7.35
N ASP A 174 11.67 -5.68 -8.62
CA ASP A 174 12.02 -6.89 -9.35
C ASP A 174 13.19 -6.61 -10.29
N GLY A 175 14.20 -7.44 -10.28
CA GLY A 175 15.35 -7.37 -11.19
C GLY A 175 15.76 -8.74 -11.73
N ALA A 176 16.64 -8.77 -12.72
CA ALA A 176 17.26 -10.01 -13.19
C ALA A 176 18.05 -10.67 -12.04
N PRO A 177 18.30 -12.00 -12.06
CA PRO A 177 18.94 -12.71 -10.94
C PRO A 177 20.32 -12.17 -10.50
N SER A 178 21.01 -11.42 -11.37
CA SER A 178 22.31 -10.79 -11.08
C SER A 178 22.21 -9.30 -10.80
N ASP A 179 21.02 -8.69 -10.87
CA ASP A 179 20.80 -7.26 -10.78
C ASP A 179 20.19 -6.90 -9.42
N VAL A 180 21.02 -6.97 -8.38
CA VAL A 180 20.59 -6.67 -7.01
C VAL A 180 20.31 -5.17 -6.88
N VAL A 181 19.12 -4.84 -6.42
CA VAL A 181 18.71 -3.46 -6.16
C VAL A 181 19.56 -2.86 -5.03
N PRO A 182 20.30 -1.74 -5.27
CA PRO A 182 21.04 -1.07 -4.21
C PRO A 182 20.11 -0.56 -3.11
N THR A 183 20.48 -0.79 -1.85
CA THR A 183 19.68 -0.38 -0.69
C THR A 183 19.37 1.11 -0.70
N ASP A 184 20.38 1.95 -0.96
CA ASP A 184 20.22 3.42 -0.98
C ASP A 184 19.24 3.88 -2.07
N TYR A 185 19.24 3.20 -3.22
CA TYR A 185 18.30 3.46 -4.30
C TYR A 185 16.86 3.11 -3.86
N ALA A 186 16.66 1.90 -3.34
CA ALA A 186 15.34 1.48 -2.86
C ALA A 186 14.79 2.40 -1.75
N LEU A 187 15.65 2.81 -0.81
CA LEU A 187 15.29 3.78 0.23
C LEU A 187 14.97 5.16 -0.35
N GLY A 188 15.70 5.61 -1.38
CA GLY A 188 15.43 6.87 -2.06
C GLY A 188 14.04 6.90 -2.70
N VAL A 189 13.65 5.83 -3.40
CA VAL A 189 12.30 5.68 -3.96
C VAL A 189 11.24 5.67 -2.86
N ALA A 190 11.50 4.95 -1.77
CA ALA A 190 10.57 4.90 -0.63
C ALA A 190 10.38 6.28 0.04
N GLN A 191 11.43 7.09 0.13
CA GLN A 191 11.35 8.47 0.63
C GLN A 191 10.53 9.38 -0.29
N GLN A 192 10.64 9.20 -1.62
CA GLN A 192 9.82 9.93 -2.58
C GLN A 192 8.34 9.54 -2.43
N GLN A 193 8.05 8.25 -2.27
CA GLN A 193 6.70 7.78 -2.04
C GLN A 193 6.13 8.28 -0.71
N ASP A 194 6.91 8.29 0.37
CA ASP A 194 6.53 8.86 1.65
C ASP A 194 6.18 10.36 1.53
N ALA A 195 7.00 11.11 0.79
CA ALA A 195 6.74 12.51 0.52
C ALA A 195 5.45 12.72 -0.30
N ALA A 196 5.18 11.85 -1.29
CA ALA A 196 3.94 11.90 -2.07
C ALA A 196 2.71 11.67 -1.18
N VAL A 197 2.75 10.68 -0.30
CA VAL A 197 1.70 10.39 0.69
C VAL A 197 1.46 11.61 1.59
N LYS A 198 2.50 12.16 2.21
CA LYS A 198 2.41 13.33 3.11
C LYS A 198 1.81 14.57 2.44
N ASN A 199 2.14 14.78 1.18
CA ASN A 199 1.69 15.95 0.43
C ASN A 199 0.25 15.84 -0.07
N LYS A 200 -0.29 14.63 -0.23
CA LYS A 200 -1.57 14.38 -0.89
C LYS A 200 -2.65 13.83 0.02
N LEU A 201 -2.29 13.19 1.13
CA LEU A 201 -3.27 12.75 2.11
C LEU A 201 -3.39 13.78 3.24
N PRO A 202 -4.59 14.27 3.55
CA PRO A 202 -4.82 15.07 4.74
C PRO A 202 -4.55 14.23 6.00
N SER A 203 -3.90 14.85 6.96
CA SER A 203 -3.60 14.29 8.29
C SER A 203 -4.87 13.93 9.04
#